data_f0eaf0a486c426a35c8b6bf128103b83
#
_entry.id   f0eaf0a486c426a35c8b6bf128103b83
#
_cell.length_a   1.000
_cell.length_b   1.000
_cell.length_c   1.000
_cell.angle_alpha   90.00
_cell.angle_beta   90.00
_cell.angle_gamma   90.00
#
_symmetry.space_group_name_H-M   'P 1'
#
loop_
_entity.id
_entity.type
_entity.pdbx_description
1 polymer ?
#
loop_
_entity_poly.entity_id
_entity_poly.type
_entity_poly.pdbx_seq_one_letter_code
_entity_poly.pdbx_strand_id
1 'polypeptide(L)'
;MQVILLLIGFLFLIKGADIFVEGASSIAKKFNVPSMLIGLTIVAMGTSAPEAAVSITSSLAGSNDMSVANVVGSNFFNILVVLGVSALIAKLPVEKDTIKKDTPFLIFISLLLVVLGLDGNLGRIDGLILLVAFTSFLINMIKYAMNNNTTDINGHNGESAIALELEASTPISMPKTIALCIVGIIGIVVGGDLVVNSATTIAKALGMSDNLVGLTIVACGTSLPEFVTSIVAVKKGETEIAIGNVIGSNIFNILLVLGLATAIFPIAISTFALIDIVFMVAITILLYFIRN
;
A
#
# COMPACT_ATOMS: atom_id res chain seq x y z
N MET A 1 20.50 20.41 -12.99
CA MET A 1 20.66 18.93 -12.82
C MET A 1 19.48 18.35 -12.04
N GLN A 2 19.12 18.87 -10.87
CA GLN A 2 18.03 18.31 -10.01
C GLN A 2 16.65 18.30 -10.69
N VAL A 3 16.29 19.33 -11.46
CA VAL A 3 15.01 19.35 -12.20
C VAL A 3 14.95 18.21 -13.24
N ILE A 4 16.05 17.92 -13.91
CA ILE A 4 16.12 16.81 -14.87
C ILE A 4 15.96 15.46 -14.16
N LEU A 5 16.64 15.27 -13.01
CA LEU A 5 16.49 14.05 -12.18
C LEU A 5 15.07 13.89 -11.64
N LEU A 6 14.43 14.99 -11.25
CA LEU A 6 13.03 15.01 -10.82
C LEU A 6 12.10 14.51 -11.95
N LEU A 7 12.27 15.02 -13.17
CA LEU A 7 11.47 14.61 -14.33
C LEU A 7 11.73 13.14 -14.71
N ILE A 8 12.99 12.69 -14.65
CA ILE A 8 13.34 11.28 -14.86
C ILE A 8 12.71 10.40 -13.78
N GLY A 9 12.72 10.85 -12.52
CA GLY A 9 12.06 10.16 -11.41
C GLY A 9 10.57 9.99 -11.64
N PHE A 10 9.85 11.04 -12.03
CA PHE A 10 8.43 10.93 -12.40
C PHE A 10 8.19 10.00 -13.59
N LEU A 11 9.06 10.01 -14.59
CA LEU A 11 8.97 9.09 -15.72
C LEU A 11 9.09 7.64 -15.26
N PHE A 12 10.05 7.33 -14.37
CA PHE A 12 10.24 5.99 -13.82
C PHE A 12 9.08 5.57 -12.93
N LEU A 13 8.56 6.48 -12.09
CA LEU A 13 7.37 6.22 -11.28
C LEU A 13 6.17 5.85 -12.16
N ILE A 14 5.84 6.67 -13.14
CA ILE A 14 4.65 6.49 -13.99
C ILE A 14 4.80 5.24 -14.85
N LYS A 15 5.96 5.04 -15.50
CA LYS A 15 6.19 3.87 -16.36
C LYS A 15 6.37 2.59 -15.55
N GLY A 16 7.01 2.69 -14.38
CA GLY A 16 7.12 1.58 -13.44
C GLY A 16 5.74 1.12 -12.97
N ALA A 17 4.87 2.05 -12.57
CA ALA A 17 3.50 1.76 -12.17
C ALA A 17 2.67 1.17 -13.32
N ASP A 18 2.81 1.69 -14.54
CA ASP A 18 2.13 1.19 -15.73
C ASP A 18 2.47 -0.28 -16.01
N ILE A 19 3.77 -0.61 -15.96
CA ILE A 19 4.29 -1.98 -16.15
C ILE A 19 3.88 -2.89 -14.97
N PHE A 20 3.94 -2.37 -13.74
CA PHE A 20 3.60 -3.14 -12.55
C PHE A 20 2.13 -3.51 -12.50
N VAL A 21 1.23 -2.56 -12.77
CA VAL A 21 -0.22 -2.82 -12.81
C VAL A 21 -0.56 -3.83 -13.91
N GLU A 22 0.09 -3.76 -15.08
CA GLU A 22 -0.08 -4.76 -16.14
C GLU A 22 0.35 -6.15 -15.69
N GLY A 23 1.50 -6.28 -15.02
CA GLY A 23 1.96 -7.53 -14.44
C GLY A 23 1.00 -8.05 -13.37
N ALA A 24 0.57 -7.20 -12.45
CA ALA A 24 -0.35 -7.54 -11.37
C ALA A 24 -1.73 -8.01 -11.90
N SER A 25 -2.31 -7.27 -12.83
CA SER A 25 -3.56 -7.67 -13.51
C SER A 25 -3.42 -8.99 -14.26
N SER A 26 -2.26 -9.22 -14.92
CA SER A 26 -1.97 -10.49 -15.60
C SER A 26 -1.88 -11.66 -14.62
N ILE A 27 -1.34 -11.45 -13.40
CA ILE A 27 -1.35 -12.47 -12.33
C ILE A 27 -2.79 -12.78 -11.93
N ALA A 28 -3.61 -11.77 -11.66
CA ALA A 28 -5.00 -11.94 -11.27
C ALA A 28 -5.75 -12.80 -12.28
N LYS A 29 -5.69 -12.43 -13.56
CA LYS A 29 -6.33 -13.16 -14.67
C LYS A 29 -5.82 -14.59 -14.79
N LYS A 30 -4.49 -14.81 -14.72
CA LYS A 30 -3.88 -16.12 -14.94
C LYS A 30 -4.17 -17.12 -13.83
N PHE A 31 -4.25 -16.65 -12.59
CA PHE A 31 -4.58 -17.49 -11.45
C PHE A 31 -6.06 -17.48 -11.09
N ASN A 32 -6.88 -16.82 -11.90
CA ASN A 32 -8.32 -16.65 -11.63
C ASN A 32 -8.61 -16.17 -10.21
N VAL A 33 -7.84 -15.17 -9.76
CA VAL A 33 -7.96 -14.56 -8.42
C VAL A 33 -8.53 -13.16 -8.58
N PRO A 34 -9.39 -12.69 -7.65
CA PRO A 34 -9.88 -11.32 -7.67
C PRO A 34 -8.73 -10.30 -7.75
N SER A 35 -8.85 -9.29 -8.62
CA SER A 35 -7.87 -8.22 -8.77
C SER A 35 -7.64 -7.46 -7.45
N MET A 36 -8.67 -7.36 -6.62
CA MET A 36 -8.61 -6.83 -5.27
C MET A 36 -7.57 -7.55 -4.40
N LEU A 37 -7.52 -8.89 -4.45
CA LEU A 37 -6.57 -9.68 -3.67
C LEU A 37 -5.11 -9.39 -4.08
N ILE A 38 -4.86 -9.23 -5.37
CA ILE A 38 -3.54 -8.87 -5.88
C ILE A 38 -3.15 -7.45 -5.43
N GLY A 39 -4.12 -6.53 -5.44
CA GLY A 39 -3.96 -5.19 -4.88
C GLY A 39 -3.60 -5.21 -3.40
N LEU A 40 -4.37 -5.96 -2.58
CA LEU A 40 -4.16 -6.13 -1.14
C LEU A 40 -2.82 -6.78 -0.76
N THR A 41 -2.19 -7.49 -1.67
CA THR A 41 -0.98 -8.28 -1.37
C THR A 41 0.21 -7.83 -2.19
N ILE A 42 0.35 -8.29 -3.42
CA ILE A 42 1.55 -8.08 -4.25
C ILE A 42 1.78 -6.58 -4.50
N VAL A 43 0.70 -5.84 -4.84
CA VAL A 43 0.84 -4.41 -5.17
C VAL A 43 1.16 -3.62 -3.91
N ALA A 44 0.42 -3.83 -2.84
CA ALA A 44 0.65 -3.17 -1.56
C ALA A 44 2.06 -3.44 -1.00
N MET A 45 2.52 -4.71 -1.03
CA MET A 45 3.91 -5.04 -0.63
C MET A 45 4.96 -4.31 -1.44
N GLY A 46 4.76 -4.25 -2.76
CA GLY A 46 5.72 -3.63 -3.67
C GLY A 46 5.84 -2.13 -3.46
N THR A 47 4.71 -1.46 -3.28
CA THR A 47 4.68 0.00 -3.11
C THR A 47 5.08 0.44 -1.71
N SER A 48 4.77 -0.33 -0.66
CA SER A 48 5.15 -0.03 0.73
C SER A 48 6.60 -0.42 1.11
N ALA A 49 7.41 -0.85 0.15
CA ALA A 49 8.81 -1.15 0.40
C ALA A 49 9.63 0.07 0.88
N PRO A 50 9.43 1.30 0.37
CA PRO A 50 10.09 2.49 0.89
C PRO A 50 9.72 2.79 2.34
N GLU A 51 8.45 2.67 2.72
CA GLU A 51 7.99 2.84 4.10
C GLU A 51 8.68 1.85 5.04
N ALA A 52 8.80 0.59 4.62
CA ALA A 52 9.52 -0.42 5.39
C ALA A 52 11.01 -0.04 5.54
N ALA A 53 11.66 0.38 4.47
CA ALA A 53 13.05 0.80 4.50
C ALA A 53 13.27 1.99 5.44
N VAL A 54 12.45 3.04 5.35
CA VAL A 54 12.52 4.23 6.21
C VAL A 54 12.28 3.85 7.68
N SER A 55 11.23 3.10 7.98
CA SER A 55 10.87 2.74 9.36
C SER A 55 11.92 1.83 10.00
N ILE A 56 12.44 0.84 9.29
CA ILE A 56 13.49 -0.06 9.79
C ILE A 56 14.79 0.70 10.01
N THR A 57 15.23 1.52 9.05
CA THR A 57 16.47 2.30 9.19
C THR A 57 16.35 3.34 10.30
N SER A 58 15.21 3.99 10.47
CA SER A 58 14.96 4.93 11.57
C SER A 58 15.02 4.23 12.92
N SER A 59 14.43 3.04 13.05
CA SER A 59 14.52 2.23 14.28
C SER A 59 15.95 1.80 14.58
N LEU A 60 16.73 1.39 13.57
CA LEU A 60 18.16 1.05 13.73
C LEU A 60 19.00 2.27 14.13
N ALA A 61 18.62 3.46 13.68
CA ALA A 61 19.29 4.72 14.05
C ALA A 61 18.85 5.28 15.41
N GLY A 62 17.90 4.63 16.10
CA GLY A 62 17.34 5.09 17.38
C GLY A 62 16.34 6.24 17.25
N SER A 63 15.91 6.58 16.03
CA SER A 63 14.90 7.61 15.74
C SER A 63 13.50 7.00 15.68
N ASN A 64 13.07 6.39 16.77
CA ASN A 64 11.88 5.53 16.83
C ASN A 64 10.57 6.27 16.56
N ASP A 65 10.45 7.54 16.99
CA ASP A 65 9.26 8.36 16.71
C ASP A 65 8.99 8.52 15.22
N MET A 66 10.04 8.51 14.40
CA MET A 66 9.94 8.61 12.95
C MET A 66 9.26 7.39 12.32
N SER A 67 9.45 6.18 12.90
CA SER A 67 8.81 4.96 12.41
C SER A 67 7.29 5.00 12.57
N VAL A 68 6.80 5.47 13.73
CA VAL A 68 5.36 5.64 13.98
C VAL A 68 4.79 6.75 13.10
N ALA A 69 5.45 7.90 13.06
CA ALA A 69 5.01 9.02 12.23
C ALA A 69 4.95 8.66 10.74
N ASN A 70 5.93 7.90 10.23
CA ASN A 70 5.92 7.41 8.86
C ASN A 70 4.72 6.49 8.59
N VAL A 71 4.48 5.48 9.42
CA VAL A 71 3.38 4.53 9.25
C VAL A 71 2.02 5.22 9.35
N VAL A 72 1.80 6.03 10.37
CA VAL A 72 0.53 6.74 10.57
C VAL A 72 0.30 7.77 9.47
N GLY A 73 1.34 8.53 9.11
CA GLY A 73 1.28 9.52 8.04
C GLY A 73 0.99 8.91 6.67
N SER A 74 1.64 7.79 6.32
CA SER A 74 1.36 7.06 5.08
C SER A 74 -0.06 6.51 5.05
N ASN A 75 -0.58 6.01 6.18
CA ASN A 75 -1.96 5.52 6.25
C ASN A 75 -2.97 6.66 6.05
N PHE A 76 -2.73 7.85 6.62
CA PHE A 76 -3.53 9.04 6.34
C PHE A 76 -3.50 9.41 4.86
N PHE A 77 -2.30 9.49 4.30
CA PHE A 77 -2.11 9.86 2.91
C PHE A 77 -2.83 8.88 1.98
N ASN A 78 -2.72 7.58 2.25
CA ASN A 78 -3.38 6.54 1.48
C ASN A 78 -4.91 6.67 1.50
N ILE A 79 -5.52 6.84 2.67
CA ILE A 79 -6.97 6.94 2.78
C ILE A 79 -7.49 8.28 2.23
N LEU A 80 -6.89 9.39 2.62
CA LEU A 80 -7.42 10.72 2.31
C LEU A 80 -7.03 11.19 0.91
N VAL A 81 -5.77 10.98 0.52
CA VAL A 81 -5.24 11.51 -0.74
C VAL A 81 -5.31 10.47 -1.85
N VAL A 82 -4.72 9.28 -1.65
CA VAL A 82 -4.66 8.27 -2.72
C VAL A 82 -6.05 7.81 -3.10
N LEU A 83 -6.85 7.38 -2.12
CA LEU A 83 -8.22 6.91 -2.39
C LEU A 83 -9.13 8.08 -2.80
N GLY A 84 -9.00 9.25 -2.15
CA GLY A 84 -9.79 10.44 -2.48
C GLY A 84 -9.57 10.90 -3.92
N VAL A 85 -8.33 11.03 -4.36
CA VAL A 85 -8.00 11.40 -5.74
C VAL A 85 -8.42 10.31 -6.73
N SER A 86 -8.24 9.04 -6.37
CA SER A 86 -8.71 7.90 -7.18
C SER A 86 -10.22 7.97 -7.43
N ALA A 87 -11.01 8.28 -6.38
CA ALA A 87 -12.46 8.44 -6.47
C ALA A 87 -12.91 9.65 -7.30
N LEU A 88 -12.09 10.70 -7.38
CA LEU A 88 -12.36 11.85 -8.26
C LEU A 88 -12.12 11.52 -9.74
N ILE A 89 -11.20 10.58 -10.04
CA ILE A 89 -10.86 10.20 -11.42
C ILE A 89 -11.87 9.21 -11.98
N ALA A 90 -12.30 8.21 -11.18
CA ALA A 90 -13.27 7.21 -11.63
C ALA A 90 -14.14 6.73 -10.47
N LYS A 91 -15.32 6.17 -10.82
CA LYS A 91 -16.13 5.43 -9.83
C LYS A 91 -15.32 4.22 -9.34
N LEU A 92 -15.23 4.08 -8.03
CA LEU A 92 -14.55 2.95 -7.40
C LEU A 92 -15.62 1.95 -6.92
N PRO A 93 -15.96 0.94 -7.72
CA PRO A 93 -16.86 -0.12 -7.26
C PRO A 93 -16.16 -0.88 -6.14
N VAL A 94 -16.83 -1.05 -5.01
CA VAL A 94 -16.27 -1.75 -3.85
C VAL A 94 -16.94 -3.10 -3.74
N GLU A 95 -16.15 -4.17 -3.78
CA GLU A 95 -16.66 -5.52 -3.57
C GLU A 95 -17.25 -5.70 -2.17
N LYS A 96 -18.30 -6.54 -2.08
CA LYS A 96 -18.95 -6.85 -0.80
C LYS A 96 -17.99 -7.46 0.22
N ASP A 97 -17.01 -8.25 -0.22
CA ASP A 97 -16.00 -8.86 0.64
C ASP A 97 -15.05 -7.82 1.22
N THR A 98 -14.64 -6.83 0.44
CA THR A 98 -13.83 -5.69 0.91
C THR A 98 -14.53 -4.91 2.03
N ILE A 99 -15.84 -4.67 1.86
CA ILE A 99 -16.63 -3.97 2.90
C ILE A 99 -16.78 -4.84 4.14
N LYS A 100 -17.01 -6.14 3.97
CA LYS A 100 -17.36 -7.04 5.09
C LYS A 100 -16.15 -7.67 5.78
N LYS A 101 -14.99 -7.71 5.13
CA LYS A 101 -13.81 -8.42 5.65
C LYS A 101 -12.60 -7.50 5.75
N ASP A 102 -12.17 -6.88 4.63
CA ASP A 102 -10.87 -6.20 4.57
C ASP A 102 -10.89 -4.86 5.33
N THR A 103 -11.92 -4.04 5.12
CA THR A 103 -12.05 -2.76 5.85
C THR A 103 -12.29 -2.97 7.36
N PRO A 104 -13.17 -3.89 7.83
CA PRO A 104 -13.28 -4.22 9.24
C PRO A 104 -11.98 -4.78 9.84
N PHE A 105 -11.22 -5.57 9.06
CA PHE A 105 -9.92 -6.05 9.51
C PHE A 105 -8.93 -4.89 9.69
N LEU A 106 -8.89 -3.93 8.74
CA LEU A 106 -8.07 -2.73 8.88
C LEU A 106 -8.47 -1.91 10.12
N ILE A 107 -9.78 -1.74 10.39
CA ILE A 107 -10.26 -1.09 11.61
C ILE A 107 -9.78 -1.85 12.85
N PHE A 108 -9.92 -3.17 12.86
CA PHE A 108 -9.51 -4.02 13.98
C PHE A 108 -8.02 -3.88 14.30
N ILE A 109 -7.15 -3.95 13.30
CA ILE A 109 -5.70 -3.80 13.52
C ILE A 109 -5.30 -2.38 13.92
N SER A 110 -6.01 -1.37 13.41
CA SER A 110 -5.80 0.02 13.83
C SER A 110 -6.20 0.23 15.29
N LEU A 111 -7.30 -0.38 15.74
CA LEU A 111 -7.70 -0.39 17.16
C LEU A 111 -6.71 -1.19 18.01
N LEU A 112 -6.22 -2.33 17.50
CA LEU A 112 -5.17 -3.11 18.17
C LEU A 112 -3.94 -2.24 18.41
N LEU A 113 -3.50 -1.46 17.42
CA LEU A 113 -2.37 -0.55 17.56
C LEU A 113 -2.61 0.51 18.65
N VAL A 114 -3.83 1.07 18.75
CA VAL A 114 -4.18 1.96 19.87
C VAL A 114 -4.00 1.25 21.20
N VAL A 115 -4.57 0.03 21.34
CA VAL A 115 -4.52 -0.72 22.60
C VAL A 115 -3.08 -1.05 23.00
N LEU A 116 -2.24 -1.47 22.06
CA LEU A 116 -0.83 -1.77 22.30
C LEU A 116 -0.02 -0.51 22.69
N GLY A 117 -0.42 0.67 22.18
CA GLY A 117 0.26 1.94 22.48
C GLY A 117 -0.22 2.67 23.74
N LEU A 118 -1.28 2.17 24.44
CA LEU A 118 -1.87 2.86 25.59
C LEU A 118 -0.91 3.02 26.79
N ASP A 119 0.04 2.12 26.94
CA ASP A 119 1.05 2.18 28.00
C ASP A 119 2.20 3.16 27.70
N GLY A 120 2.14 3.80 26.50
CA GLY A 120 3.16 4.74 26.04
C GLY A 120 4.39 4.10 25.43
N ASN A 121 4.36 2.79 25.15
CA ASN A 121 5.49 2.07 24.56
C ASN A 121 5.02 0.88 23.72
N LEU A 122 5.51 0.79 22.49
CA LEU A 122 5.38 -0.43 21.70
C LEU A 122 6.64 -1.29 21.92
N GLY A 123 6.49 -2.33 22.71
CA GLY A 123 7.57 -3.27 23.04
C GLY A 123 7.78 -4.33 21.94
N ARG A 124 8.84 -5.13 22.12
CA ARG A 124 9.13 -6.24 21.19
C ARG A 124 7.99 -7.28 21.10
N ILE A 125 7.28 -7.49 22.21
CA ILE A 125 6.14 -8.40 22.24
C ILE A 125 5.01 -7.86 21.36
N ASP A 126 4.76 -6.54 21.40
CA ASP A 126 3.75 -5.89 20.56
C ASP A 126 4.11 -6.02 19.08
N GLY A 127 5.39 -5.83 18.74
CA GLY A 127 5.90 -6.09 17.40
C GLY A 127 5.66 -7.54 16.95
N LEU A 128 5.91 -8.52 17.81
CA LEU A 128 5.64 -9.93 17.50
C LEU A 128 4.13 -10.20 17.34
N ILE A 129 3.27 -9.59 18.15
CA ILE A 129 1.81 -9.69 18.00
C ILE A 129 1.38 -9.17 16.62
N LEU A 130 1.90 -8.01 16.20
CA LEU A 130 1.62 -7.44 14.87
C LEU A 130 2.11 -8.38 13.75
N LEU A 131 3.32 -8.95 13.86
CA LEU A 131 3.87 -9.87 12.87
C LEU A 131 3.11 -11.20 12.80
N VAL A 132 2.60 -11.71 13.93
CA VAL A 132 1.72 -12.90 13.94
C VAL A 132 0.39 -12.58 13.27
N ALA A 133 -0.21 -11.42 13.55
CA ALA A 133 -1.42 -10.96 12.86
C ALA A 133 -1.19 -10.81 11.35
N PHE A 134 -0.03 -10.29 10.94
CA PHE A 134 0.39 -10.20 9.54
C PHE A 134 0.47 -11.57 8.86
N THR A 135 1.15 -12.52 9.52
CA THR A 135 1.28 -13.88 9.00
C THR A 135 -0.08 -14.55 8.85
N SER A 136 -0.96 -14.36 9.84
CA SER A 136 -2.34 -14.88 9.79
C SER A 136 -3.13 -14.24 8.64
N PHE A 137 -2.97 -12.94 8.41
CA PHE A 137 -3.58 -12.25 7.27
C PHE A 137 -3.12 -12.84 5.94
N LEU A 138 -1.81 -13.02 5.73
CA LEU A 138 -1.28 -13.61 4.51
C LEU A 138 -1.77 -15.04 4.28
N ILE A 139 -1.78 -15.89 5.33
CA ILE A 139 -2.29 -17.26 5.24
C ILE A 139 -3.76 -17.24 4.81
N ASN A 140 -4.57 -16.36 5.37
CA ASN A 140 -5.98 -16.25 5.01
C ASN A 140 -6.17 -15.77 3.55
N MET A 141 -5.35 -14.82 3.08
CA MET A 141 -5.37 -14.38 1.68
C MET A 141 -4.99 -15.52 0.72
N ILE A 142 -3.95 -16.28 1.04
CA ILE A 142 -3.54 -17.45 0.24
C ILE A 142 -4.64 -18.52 0.21
N LYS A 143 -5.24 -18.84 1.36
CA LYS A 143 -6.36 -19.81 1.42
C LYS A 143 -7.56 -19.34 0.61
N TYR A 144 -7.89 -18.05 0.68
CA TYR A 144 -8.97 -17.48 -0.10
C TYR A 144 -8.72 -17.59 -1.60
N ALA A 145 -7.49 -17.27 -2.04
CA ALA A 145 -7.07 -17.43 -3.42
C ALA A 145 -7.18 -18.90 -3.91
N MET A 146 -6.74 -19.86 -3.07
CA MET A 146 -6.80 -21.28 -3.42
C MET A 146 -8.23 -21.80 -3.49
N ASN A 147 -9.11 -21.39 -2.58
CA ASN A 147 -10.50 -21.87 -2.54
C ASN A 147 -11.32 -21.35 -3.72
N ASN A 148 -11.08 -20.12 -4.18
CA ASN A 148 -11.79 -19.58 -5.35
C ASN A 148 -11.43 -20.34 -6.64
N ASN A 149 -10.20 -20.85 -6.76
CA ASN A 149 -9.80 -21.68 -7.90
C ASN A 149 -10.49 -23.05 -7.94
N THR A 150 -11.04 -23.55 -6.83
CA THR A 150 -11.70 -24.87 -6.79
C THR A 150 -13.20 -24.81 -7.03
N THR A 151 -13.85 -23.65 -6.87
CA THR A 151 -15.30 -23.53 -6.98
C THR A 151 -15.78 -23.45 -8.44
N ASP A 152 -14.96 -22.95 -9.36
CA ASP A 152 -15.30 -22.85 -10.78
C ASP A 152 -15.25 -24.18 -11.55
N ILE A 153 -14.72 -25.25 -10.96
CA ILE A 153 -14.69 -26.59 -11.60
C ILE A 153 -16.04 -27.31 -11.46
N ASN A 154 -16.92 -26.87 -10.53
CA ASN A 154 -18.16 -27.59 -10.20
C ASN A 154 -19.48 -26.82 -10.43
N GLY A 155 -19.46 -25.65 -11.02
CA GLY A 155 -20.67 -24.82 -11.18
C GLY A 155 -20.90 -24.37 -12.63
N HIS A 156 -21.75 -25.09 -13.34
CA HIS A 156 -22.32 -24.69 -14.62
C HIS A 156 -23.15 -23.40 -14.52
N ASN A 157 -23.09 -22.60 -15.62
CA ASN A 157 -23.99 -21.52 -16.01
C ASN A 157 -23.54 -20.08 -15.68
N GLY A 158 -22.62 -19.61 -16.46
CA GLY A 158 -22.24 -18.20 -16.62
C GLY A 158 -21.55 -17.94 -17.97
N GLU A 159 -21.82 -18.81 -18.96
CA GLU A 159 -21.39 -18.57 -20.35
C GLU A 159 -22.21 -17.43 -20.94
N SER A 160 -21.64 -16.25 -21.09
CA SER A 160 -21.93 -15.35 -22.23
C SER A 160 -21.21 -13.99 -22.19
N ALA A 161 -20.68 -13.53 -21.05
CA ALA A 161 -20.05 -12.20 -21.00
C ALA A 161 -18.50 -12.25 -20.98
N ILE A 162 -17.92 -13.30 -20.40
CA ILE A 162 -16.45 -13.44 -20.25
C ILE A 162 -15.79 -13.98 -21.53
N ALA A 163 -16.53 -14.74 -22.35
CA ALA A 163 -15.98 -15.33 -23.57
C ALA A 163 -15.68 -14.31 -24.68
N LEU A 164 -16.33 -13.14 -24.69
CA LEU A 164 -16.12 -12.10 -25.70
C LEU A 164 -14.92 -11.18 -25.44
N GLU A 165 -14.43 -11.07 -24.19
CA GLU A 165 -13.23 -10.30 -23.86
C GLU A 165 -11.93 -11.14 -23.91
N LEU A 166 -12.01 -12.45 -23.93
CA LEU A 166 -10.86 -13.37 -23.98
C LEU A 166 -10.22 -13.51 -25.37
N GLU A 167 -10.85 -13.03 -26.44
CA GLU A 167 -10.31 -13.14 -27.79
C GLU A 167 -9.29 -12.07 -28.20
N ALA A 168 -9.00 -11.06 -27.36
CA ALA A 168 -8.19 -9.91 -27.79
C ALA A 168 -6.76 -9.83 -27.21
N SER A 169 -6.33 -10.71 -26.29
CA SER A 169 -4.96 -10.67 -25.77
C SER A 169 -4.34 -12.06 -25.67
N THR A 170 -3.24 -12.30 -26.39
CA THR A 170 -2.39 -13.48 -26.19
C THR A 170 -1.96 -13.57 -24.72
N PRO A 171 -2.18 -14.70 -24.04
CA PRO A 171 -1.84 -14.83 -22.63
C PRO A 171 -0.33 -14.62 -22.43
N ILE A 172 0.01 -13.58 -21.66
CA ILE A 172 1.40 -13.26 -21.33
C ILE A 172 2.01 -14.46 -20.60
N SER A 173 3.21 -14.90 -21.01
CA SER A 173 3.89 -16.02 -20.36
C SER A 173 4.27 -15.69 -18.92
N MET A 174 4.26 -16.70 -18.02
CA MET A 174 4.56 -16.51 -16.60
C MET A 174 5.91 -15.80 -16.33
N PRO A 175 7.02 -16.19 -16.99
CA PRO A 175 8.29 -15.48 -16.81
C PRO A 175 8.19 -13.99 -17.18
N LYS A 176 7.46 -13.66 -18.25
CA LYS A 176 7.23 -12.28 -18.67
C LYS A 176 6.38 -11.52 -17.65
N THR A 177 5.34 -12.13 -17.12
CA THR A 177 4.49 -11.53 -16.06
C THR A 177 5.29 -11.21 -14.80
N ILE A 178 6.12 -12.15 -14.33
CA ILE A 178 7.01 -11.93 -13.19
C ILE A 178 8.03 -10.82 -13.50
N ALA A 179 8.62 -10.83 -14.69
CA ALA A 179 9.55 -9.80 -15.11
C ALA A 179 8.89 -8.40 -15.12
N LEU A 180 7.64 -8.28 -15.60
CA LEU A 180 6.88 -7.02 -15.55
C LEU A 180 6.69 -6.53 -14.11
N CYS A 181 6.34 -7.43 -13.18
CA CYS A 181 6.20 -7.05 -11.78
C CYS A 181 7.53 -6.57 -11.19
N ILE A 182 8.62 -7.30 -11.40
CA ILE A 182 9.95 -6.95 -10.86
C ILE A 182 10.44 -5.63 -11.46
N VAL A 183 10.40 -5.48 -12.77
CA VAL A 183 10.85 -4.26 -13.45
C VAL A 183 9.98 -3.06 -13.06
N GLY A 184 8.66 -3.29 -12.94
CA GLY A 184 7.72 -2.28 -12.48
C GLY A 184 8.03 -1.79 -11.06
N ILE A 185 8.22 -2.70 -10.10
CA ILE A 185 8.59 -2.35 -8.72
C ILE A 185 9.92 -1.59 -8.69
N ILE A 186 10.95 -2.06 -9.40
CA ILE A 186 12.24 -1.36 -9.47
C ILE A 186 12.05 0.05 -10.01
N GLY A 187 11.27 0.21 -11.08
CA GLY A 187 10.95 1.52 -11.66
C GLY A 187 10.25 2.45 -10.67
N ILE A 188 9.28 1.93 -9.91
CA ILE A 188 8.54 2.68 -8.88
C ILE A 188 9.47 3.11 -7.75
N VAL A 189 10.26 2.20 -7.19
CA VAL A 189 11.15 2.49 -6.05
C VAL A 189 12.25 3.48 -6.46
N VAL A 190 12.95 3.22 -7.56
CA VAL A 190 14.00 4.12 -8.07
C VAL A 190 13.41 5.48 -8.47
N GLY A 191 12.24 5.47 -9.11
CA GLY A 191 11.54 6.70 -9.48
C GLY A 191 11.13 7.53 -8.26
N GLY A 192 10.57 6.89 -7.24
CA GLY A 192 10.20 7.54 -5.98
C GLY A 192 11.40 8.16 -5.27
N ASP A 193 12.49 7.42 -5.14
CA ASP A 193 13.73 7.90 -4.53
C ASP A 193 14.31 9.11 -5.29
N LEU A 194 14.36 9.05 -6.61
CA LEU A 194 14.81 10.17 -7.45
C LEU A 194 13.93 11.41 -7.27
N VAL A 195 12.60 11.25 -7.20
CA VAL A 195 11.66 12.38 -6.99
C VAL A 195 11.89 13.01 -5.63
N VAL A 196 11.92 12.21 -4.56
CA VAL A 196 12.08 12.70 -3.18
C VAL A 196 13.42 13.41 -3.00
N ASN A 197 14.52 12.81 -3.42
CA ASN A 197 15.85 13.36 -3.28
C ASN A 197 16.03 14.66 -4.10
N SER A 198 15.50 14.69 -5.33
CA SER A 198 15.57 15.87 -6.18
C SER A 198 14.69 17.00 -5.66
N ALA A 199 13.46 16.71 -5.25
CA ALA A 199 12.54 17.69 -4.67
C ALA A 199 13.11 18.27 -3.36
N THR A 200 13.65 17.43 -2.49
CA THR A 200 14.35 17.82 -1.26
C THR A 200 15.50 18.79 -1.55
N THR A 201 16.35 18.48 -2.52
CA THR A 201 17.49 19.31 -2.87
C THR A 201 17.05 20.66 -3.43
N ILE A 202 16.01 20.68 -4.28
CA ILE A 202 15.43 21.90 -4.83
C ILE A 202 14.82 22.76 -3.72
N ALA A 203 14.02 22.15 -2.83
CA ALA A 203 13.35 22.87 -1.74
C ALA A 203 14.36 23.52 -0.78
N LYS A 204 15.45 22.80 -0.42
CA LYS A 204 16.54 23.34 0.39
C LYS A 204 17.26 24.50 -0.32
N ALA A 205 17.50 24.37 -1.61
CA ALA A 205 18.10 25.47 -2.40
C ALA A 205 17.20 26.72 -2.49
N LEU A 206 15.87 26.55 -2.34
CA LEU A 206 14.89 27.63 -2.25
C LEU A 206 14.72 28.19 -0.82
N GLY A 207 15.50 27.70 0.15
CA GLY A 207 15.52 28.20 1.53
C GLY A 207 14.52 27.51 2.47
N MET A 208 13.92 26.38 2.09
CA MET A 208 13.10 25.58 3.02
C MET A 208 13.97 24.95 4.09
N SER A 209 13.51 24.99 5.35
CA SER A 209 14.19 24.34 6.47
C SER A 209 14.13 22.82 6.36
N ASP A 210 15.14 22.11 6.93
CA ASP A 210 15.18 20.64 6.98
C ASP A 210 13.91 20.05 7.59
N ASN A 211 13.40 20.69 8.64
CA ASN A 211 12.17 20.26 9.32
C ASN A 211 10.95 20.34 8.38
N LEU A 212 10.80 21.45 7.64
CA LEU A 212 9.68 21.62 6.72
C LEU A 212 9.77 20.63 5.53
N VAL A 213 10.97 20.40 5.02
CA VAL A 213 11.22 19.40 3.96
C VAL A 213 10.89 18.00 4.45
N GLY A 214 11.30 17.64 5.67
CA GLY A 214 10.99 16.34 6.28
C GLY A 214 9.49 16.13 6.47
N LEU A 215 8.80 17.15 7.01
CA LEU A 215 7.36 17.09 7.28
C LEU A 215 6.46 17.10 6.02
N THR A 216 6.99 17.55 4.90
CA THR A 216 6.21 17.65 3.65
C THR A 216 6.72 16.72 2.57
N ILE A 217 7.88 17.00 1.99
CA ILE A 217 8.41 16.30 0.80
C ILE A 217 8.76 14.86 1.12
N VAL A 218 9.46 14.62 2.24
CA VAL A 218 9.88 13.27 2.60
C VAL A 218 8.68 12.48 3.10
N ALA A 219 7.83 13.07 3.94
CA ALA A 219 6.65 12.39 4.48
C ALA A 219 5.64 11.97 3.40
N CYS A 220 5.40 12.84 2.38
CA CYS A 220 4.54 12.47 1.25
C CYS A 220 5.26 11.57 0.24
N GLY A 221 6.59 11.65 0.21
CA GLY A 221 7.41 11.03 -0.82
C GLY A 221 7.47 9.52 -0.75
N THR A 222 7.46 8.95 0.45
CA THR A 222 7.41 7.49 0.64
C THR A 222 6.12 6.89 0.10
N SER A 223 5.00 7.62 0.19
CA SER A 223 3.69 7.18 -0.32
C SER A 223 3.42 7.58 -1.78
N LEU A 224 4.38 8.17 -2.50
CA LEU A 224 4.26 8.41 -3.93
C LEU A 224 4.11 7.13 -4.77
N PRO A 225 4.80 6.02 -4.46
CA PRO A 225 4.56 4.75 -5.11
C PRO A 225 3.10 4.31 -5.07
N GLU A 226 2.47 4.34 -3.90
CA GLU A 226 1.05 4.01 -3.72
C GLU A 226 0.16 4.93 -4.53
N PHE A 227 0.42 6.24 -4.46
CA PHE A 227 -0.36 7.25 -5.17
C PHE A 227 -0.31 7.04 -6.68
N VAL A 228 0.89 6.97 -7.24
CA VAL A 228 1.05 6.86 -8.71
C VAL A 228 0.53 5.50 -9.19
N THR A 229 0.80 4.41 -8.48
CA THR A 229 0.32 3.07 -8.85
C THR A 229 -1.20 2.99 -8.81
N SER A 230 -1.86 3.53 -7.78
CA SER A 230 -3.32 3.55 -7.69
C SER A 230 -3.95 4.41 -8.78
N ILE A 231 -3.39 5.59 -9.10
CA ILE A 231 -3.88 6.44 -10.19
C ILE A 231 -3.73 5.74 -11.55
N VAL A 232 -2.60 5.08 -11.79
CA VAL A 232 -2.38 4.30 -13.02
C VAL A 232 -3.36 3.14 -13.12
N ALA A 233 -3.58 2.39 -12.02
CA ALA A 233 -4.55 1.31 -11.96
C ALA A 233 -5.97 1.80 -12.29
N VAL A 234 -6.41 2.90 -11.68
CA VAL A 234 -7.70 3.52 -11.98
C VAL A 234 -7.82 3.92 -13.46
N LYS A 235 -6.79 4.53 -14.04
CA LYS A 235 -6.77 4.92 -15.46
C LYS A 235 -6.81 3.72 -16.41
N LYS A 236 -6.31 2.57 -15.98
CA LYS A 236 -6.39 1.30 -16.73
C LYS A 236 -7.71 0.55 -16.54
N GLY A 237 -8.63 1.06 -15.71
CA GLY A 237 -9.87 0.37 -15.35
C GLY A 237 -9.71 -0.71 -14.27
N GLU A 238 -8.50 -0.88 -13.72
CA GLU A 238 -8.16 -1.83 -12.66
C GLU A 238 -8.44 -1.21 -11.27
N THR A 239 -9.69 -0.76 -11.08
CA THR A 239 -10.08 -0.01 -9.86
C THR A 239 -9.98 -0.85 -8.59
N GLU A 240 -10.18 -2.16 -8.69
CA GLU A 240 -10.00 -3.09 -7.56
C GLU A 240 -8.55 -3.17 -7.11
N ILE A 241 -7.59 -3.16 -8.05
CA ILE A 241 -6.15 -3.09 -7.72
C ILE A 241 -5.86 -1.81 -6.95
N ALA A 242 -6.43 -0.67 -7.37
CA ALA A 242 -6.21 0.60 -6.69
C ALA A 242 -6.75 0.61 -5.25
N ILE A 243 -7.97 0.10 -5.04
CA ILE A 243 -8.58 -0.02 -3.72
C ILE A 243 -7.77 -0.99 -2.85
N GLY A 244 -7.42 -2.15 -3.42
CA GLY A 244 -6.61 -3.17 -2.75
C GLY A 244 -5.25 -2.63 -2.33
N ASN A 245 -4.58 -1.87 -3.21
CA ASN A 245 -3.33 -1.22 -2.90
C ASN A 245 -3.45 -0.31 -1.67
N VAL A 246 -4.44 0.58 -1.62
CA VAL A 246 -4.63 1.51 -0.48
C VAL A 246 -4.89 0.76 0.83
N ILE A 247 -5.85 -0.18 0.83
CA ILE A 247 -6.20 -0.93 2.04
C ILE A 247 -5.04 -1.86 2.44
N GLY A 248 -4.44 -2.55 1.48
CA GLY A 248 -3.31 -3.44 1.69
C GLY A 248 -2.09 -2.72 2.23
N SER A 249 -1.69 -1.58 1.65
CA SER A 249 -0.57 -0.78 2.15
C SER A 249 -0.80 -0.32 3.59
N ASN A 250 -2.03 0.06 3.96
CA ASN A 250 -2.34 0.42 5.34
C ASN A 250 -2.21 -0.78 6.29
N ILE A 251 -2.65 -1.98 5.88
CA ILE A 251 -2.47 -3.21 6.64
C ILE A 251 -0.98 -3.54 6.77
N PHE A 252 -0.22 -3.46 5.68
CA PHE A 252 1.22 -3.68 5.65
C PHE A 252 1.97 -2.74 6.57
N ASN A 253 1.66 -1.46 6.51
CA ASN A 253 2.29 -0.44 7.32
C ASN A 253 2.11 -0.71 8.82
N ILE A 254 0.89 -1.06 9.25
CA ILE A 254 0.63 -1.36 10.66
C ILE A 254 1.26 -2.70 11.06
N LEU A 255 1.00 -3.77 10.33
CA LEU A 255 1.34 -5.11 10.78
C LEU A 255 2.78 -5.51 10.49
N LEU A 256 3.29 -5.22 9.27
CA LEU A 256 4.63 -5.61 8.89
C LEU A 256 5.65 -4.53 9.21
N VAL A 257 5.44 -3.30 8.73
CA VAL A 257 6.45 -2.24 8.84
C VAL A 257 6.65 -1.85 10.30
N LEU A 258 5.57 -1.51 11.00
CA LEU A 258 5.66 -1.15 12.42
C LEU A 258 5.97 -2.37 13.28
N GLY A 259 5.44 -3.55 12.94
CA GLY A 259 5.75 -4.82 13.59
C GLY A 259 7.24 -5.14 13.56
N LEU A 260 7.90 -5.03 12.40
CA LEU A 260 9.35 -5.23 12.26
C LEU A 260 10.15 -4.16 13.02
N ALA A 261 9.80 -2.87 12.82
CA ALA A 261 10.49 -1.77 13.48
C ALA A 261 10.48 -1.94 15.01
N THR A 262 9.31 -2.27 15.58
CA THR A 262 9.10 -2.46 17.02
C THR A 262 9.78 -3.74 17.54
N ALA A 263 9.75 -4.83 16.79
CA ALA A 263 10.43 -6.08 17.17
C ALA A 263 11.97 -5.90 17.23
N ILE A 264 12.53 -5.04 16.35
CA ILE A 264 13.95 -4.68 16.36
C ILE A 264 14.26 -3.77 17.56
N PHE A 265 13.55 -2.65 17.68
CA PHE A 265 13.70 -1.66 18.73
C PHE A 265 12.35 -1.23 19.30
N PRO A 266 12.14 -1.33 20.64
CA PRO A 266 10.97 -0.78 21.29
C PRO A 266 10.82 0.73 20.99
N ILE A 267 9.60 1.16 20.72
CA ILE A 267 9.25 2.52 20.30
C ILE A 267 8.44 3.19 21.41
N ALA A 268 8.94 4.29 21.97
CA ALA A 268 8.17 5.12 22.88
C ALA A 268 7.05 5.83 22.08
N ILE A 269 5.82 5.75 22.59
CA ILE A 269 4.66 6.43 22.00
C ILE A 269 4.38 7.71 22.79
N SER A 270 4.62 8.84 22.15
CA SER A 270 4.24 10.13 22.73
C SER A 270 2.71 10.29 22.75
N THR A 271 2.20 11.16 23.64
CA THR A 271 0.76 11.48 23.65
C THR A 271 0.27 12.00 22.30
N PHE A 272 1.09 12.76 21.59
CA PHE A 272 0.74 13.24 20.24
C PHE A 272 0.65 12.09 19.24
N ALA A 273 1.61 11.16 19.24
CA ALA A 273 1.56 9.98 18.37
C ALA A 273 0.33 9.11 18.66
N LEU A 274 -0.06 8.96 19.92
CA LEU A 274 -1.29 8.23 20.28
C LEU A 274 -2.54 8.94 19.74
N ILE A 275 -2.61 10.28 19.82
CA ILE A 275 -3.71 11.07 19.25
C ILE A 275 -3.77 10.84 17.73
N ASP A 276 -2.64 10.86 17.04
CA ASP A 276 -2.57 10.61 15.60
C ASP A 276 -3.06 9.20 15.24
N ILE A 277 -2.66 8.17 16.02
CA ILE A 277 -3.16 6.80 15.82
C ILE A 277 -4.68 6.74 16.02
N VAL A 278 -5.23 7.37 17.07
CA VAL A 278 -6.69 7.42 17.32
C VAL A 278 -7.41 8.14 16.17
N PHE A 279 -6.84 9.23 15.66
CA PHE A 279 -7.40 9.96 14.53
C PHE A 279 -7.36 9.12 13.25
N MET A 280 -6.29 8.35 13.02
CA MET A 280 -6.21 7.37 11.91
C MET A 280 -7.34 6.33 12.01
N VAL A 281 -7.61 5.81 13.21
CA VAL A 281 -8.76 4.90 13.43
C VAL A 281 -10.08 5.58 13.07
N ALA A 282 -10.29 6.82 13.50
CA ALA A 282 -11.51 7.57 13.20
C ALA A 282 -11.72 7.74 11.69
N ILE A 283 -10.67 8.08 10.94
CA ILE A 283 -10.72 8.19 9.47
C ILE A 283 -10.99 6.83 8.82
N THR A 284 -10.38 5.75 9.31
CA THR A 284 -10.62 4.39 8.80
C THR A 284 -12.08 3.95 9.03
N ILE A 285 -12.64 4.29 10.20
CA ILE A 285 -14.07 4.07 10.49
C ILE A 285 -14.96 4.92 9.58
N LEU A 286 -14.63 6.20 9.38
CA LEU A 286 -15.36 7.07 8.47
C LEU A 286 -15.37 6.51 7.04
N LEU A 287 -14.25 5.99 6.56
CA LEU A 287 -14.15 5.32 5.27
C LEU A 287 -15.15 4.15 5.17
N TYR A 288 -15.30 3.35 6.23
CA TYR A 288 -16.26 2.24 6.25
C TYR A 288 -17.71 2.73 6.05
N PHE A 289 -18.09 3.82 6.70
CA PHE A 289 -19.46 4.38 6.58
C PHE A 289 -19.72 5.10 5.24
N ILE A 290 -18.74 5.77 4.66
CA ILE A 290 -18.92 6.45 3.35
C ILE A 290 -19.13 5.43 2.23
N ARG A 291 -18.61 4.21 2.37
CA ARG A 291 -18.68 3.14 1.37
C ARG A 291 -19.97 2.29 1.46
N ASN A 292 -20.73 2.40 2.55
CA ASN A 292 -22.03 1.76 2.73
C ASN A 292 -23.16 2.68 2.28
#